data_c5e08496832e93d2d08a2120e7de89c6
#
_entry.id   c5e08496832e93d2d08a2120e7de89c6
#
_cell.length_a   1.000
_cell.length_b   1.000
_cell.length_c   1.000
_cell.angle_alpha   90.00
_cell.angle_beta   90.00
_cell.angle_gamma   90.00
#
_symmetry.space_group_name_H-M   'P 1'
#
loop_
_entity.id
_entity.type
_entity.pdbx_description
1 polymer ?
#
loop_
_entity_poly.entity_id
_entity_poly.type
_entity_poly.pdbx_seq_one_letter_code
_entity_poly.pdbx_strand_id
1 'polypeptide(L)'
;MLNTVIPYTLKGFLFYQGESNTARGAQYRKLFPAMINEWRTAWGQGDIPFLFIQLPRFETKTRYWYELREAQYLTSHHVKNTAMVVAFDQGNPKDIHPIVKDTVGWRLSQLALGKVYGKKVVCQGPEFKKMTKTTDGSLLLDFANAGTGLVSKDNAATLSGFTVAGKDGKFYPAEAIIVGKNQVKVKNNLVTTPVDVRYLWVNSADMNLFNKEGFPAFPFRTDKYRLVTEGVYVNPEPVLPDLDLFLFIGQSNMAGRGYITDNYKGNIKNTYLLTPVGGMESARNPLNKYSTIRKRLDLQGVGPAYSFAKAITNK
;
A
#
# COMPACT_ATOMS: atom_id res chain seq x y z
N MET A 1 -20.74 6.16 -4.10
CA MET A 1 -20.27 5.33 -5.23
C MET A 1 -20.39 3.84 -4.93
N LEU A 2 -19.81 3.27 -3.88
CA LEU A 2 -19.95 1.83 -3.57
C LEU A 2 -21.42 1.41 -3.32
N ASN A 3 -22.18 2.19 -2.56
CA ASN A 3 -23.58 1.86 -2.21
C ASN A 3 -24.48 1.58 -3.41
N THR A 4 -24.16 2.15 -4.59
CA THR A 4 -24.95 1.91 -5.81
C THR A 4 -24.71 0.53 -6.44
N VAL A 5 -23.58 -0.12 -6.10
CA VAL A 5 -23.20 -1.43 -6.64
C VAL A 5 -23.27 -2.57 -5.61
N ILE A 6 -23.42 -2.27 -4.32
CA ILE A 6 -23.56 -3.25 -3.23
C ILE A 6 -24.66 -4.29 -3.48
N PRO A 7 -25.85 -3.97 -4.06
CA PRO A 7 -26.87 -4.98 -4.33
C PRO A 7 -26.47 -6.09 -5.30
N TYR A 8 -25.42 -5.87 -6.10
CA TYR A 8 -24.97 -6.87 -7.08
C TYR A 8 -24.09 -7.93 -6.44
N THR A 9 -24.36 -9.19 -6.72
CA THR A 9 -23.50 -10.30 -6.30
C THR A 9 -22.16 -10.23 -7.02
N LEU A 10 -21.06 -10.33 -6.25
CA LEU A 10 -19.71 -10.31 -6.78
C LEU A 10 -19.03 -11.67 -6.65
N LYS A 11 -18.23 -12.04 -7.66
CA LYS A 11 -17.32 -13.19 -7.58
C LYS A 11 -15.99 -12.85 -6.91
N GLY A 12 -15.60 -11.58 -6.90
CA GLY A 12 -14.36 -11.09 -6.30
C GLY A 12 -14.11 -9.63 -6.62
N PHE A 13 -13.15 -9.06 -5.91
CA PHE A 13 -12.62 -7.72 -6.17
C PHE A 13 -11.28 -7.81 -6.88
N LEU A 14 -11.06 -6.93 -7.85
CA LEU A 14 -9.75 -6.65 -8.43
C LEU A 14 -9.36 -5.22 -8.05
N PHE A 15 -8.20 -5.06 -7.40
CA PHE A 15 -7.84 -3.77 -6.81
C PHE A 15 -6.42 -3.35 -7.18
N TYR A 16 -6.26 -2.11 -7.62
CA TYR A 16 -4.97 -1.52 -7.97
C TYR A 16 -4.90 -0.08 -7.44
N GLN A 17 -4.26 0.10 -6.30
CA GLN A 17 -4.14 1.38 -5.62
C GLN A 17 -2.99 1.33 -4.60
N GLY A 18 -2.47 2.49 -4.21
CA GLY A 18 -1.51 2.63 -3.12
C GLY A 18 -0.56 3.82 -3.27
N GLU A 19 -0.45 4.40 -4.45
CA GLU A 19 0.55 5.40 -4.82
C GLU A 19 0.50 6.63 -3.89
N SER A 20 -0.69 7.12 -3.59
CA SER A 20 -0.88 8.26 -2.68
C SER A 20 -0.62 7.93 -1.20
N ASN A 21 -0.55 6.65 -0.85
CA ASN A 21 -0.31 6.17 0.51
C ASN A 21 1.18 5.86 0.80
N THR A 22 2.07 5.99 -0.19
CA THR A 22 3.48 5.57 -0.08
C THR A 22 4.29 6.37 0.95
N ALA A 23 3.83 7.55 1.35
CA ALA A 23 4.39 8.28 2.50
C ALA A 23 3.94 7.73 3.86
N ARG A 24 3.03 6.75 3.90
CA ARG A 24 2.40 6.20 5.10
C ARG A 24 2.28 4.66 5.04
N GLY A 25 3.34 3.99 4.60
CA GLY A 25 3.37 2.53 4.45
C GLY A 25 3.04 1.79 5.75
N ALA A 26 3.55 2.26 6.89
CA ALA A 26 3.24 1.69 8.20
C ALA A 26 1.73 1.78 8.55
N GLN A 27 1.10 2.91 8.26
CA GLN A 27 -0.35 3.09 8.46
C GLN A 27 -1.16 2.21 7.51
N TYR A 28 -0.69 2.04 6.27
CA TYR A 28 -1.36 1.24 5.25
C TYR A 28 -1.47 -0.24 5.64
N ARG A 29 -0.54 -0.77 6.46
CA ARG A 29 -0.63 -2.12 7.06
C ARG A 29 -1.93 -2.35 7.85
N LYS A 30 -2.53 -1.29 8.39
CA LYS A 30 -3.82 -1.35 9.11
C LYS A 30 -4.98 -0.94 8.22
N LEU A 31 -4.78 0.13 7.44
CA LEU A 31 -5.83 0.72 6.61
C LEU A 31 -6.32 -0.24 5.51
N PHE A 32 -5.41 -0.91 4.82
CA PHE A 32 -5.79 -1.78 3.71
C PHE A 32 -6.59 -3.02 4.15
N PRO A 33 -6.16 -3.78 5.19
CA PRO A 33 -6.99 -4.83 5.78
C PRO A 33 -8.35 -4.34 6.25
N ALA A 34 -8.42 -3.18 6.91
CA ALA A 34 -9.67 -2.60 7.39
C ALA A 34 -10.63 -2.30 6.23
N MET A 35 -10.14 -1.67 5.16
CA MET A 35 -10.92 -1.38 3.96
C MET A 35 -11.48 -2.67 3.31
N ILE A 36 -10.67 -3.72 3.20
CA ILE A 36 -11.13 -5.01 2.64
C ILE A 36 -12.29 -5.57 3.49
N ASN A 37 -12.13 -5.57 4.80
CA ASN A 37 -13.15 -6.09 5.71
C ASN A 37 -14.43 -5.25 5.67
N GLU A 38 -14.33 -3.93 5.63
CA GLU A 38 -15.49 -3.03 5.51
C GLU A 38 -16.25 -3.27 4.20
N TRP A 39 -15.56 -3.44 3.09
CA TRP A 39 -16.22 -3.75 1.82
C TRP A 39 -16.93 -5.10 1.87
N ARG A 40 -16.31 -6.13 2.44
CA ARG A 40 -16.93 -7.44 2.63
C ARG A 40 -18.17 -7.37 3.51
N THR A 41 -18.11 -6.63 4.61
CA THR A 41 -19.24 -6.39 5.50
C THR A 41 -20.37 -5.71 4.75
N ALA A 42 -20.08 -4.66 4.00
CA ALA A 42 -21.08 -3.93 3.21
C ALA A 42 -21.76 -4.81 2.15
N TRP A 43 -21.03 -5.75 1.53
CA TRP A 43 -21.62 -6.69 0.56
C TRP A 43 -22.40 -7.85 1.19
N GLY A 44 -22.09 -8.22 2.44
CA GLY A 44 -22.78 -9.30 3.14
C GLY A 44 -22.60 -10.70 2.53
N GLN A 45 -21.60 -10.89 1.65
CA GLN A 45 -21.31 -12.15 0.97
C GLN A 45 -20.16 -12.94 1.61
N GLY A 46 -19.77 -12.62 2.85
CA GLY A 46 -18.66 -13.25 3.55
C GLY A 46 -17.30 -12.86 2.99
N ASP A 47 -16.34 -13.79 3.04
CA ASP A 47 -14.96 -13.56 2.61
C ASP A 47 -14.82 -13.55 1.08
N ILE A 48 -15.48 -12.61 0.40
CA ILE A 48 -15.35 -12.45 -1.06
C ILE A 48 -13.87 -12.36 -1.44
N PRO A 49 -13.39 -13.10 -2.47
CA PRO A 49 -12.02 -13.00 -2.95
C PRO A 49 -11.60 -11.57 -3.25
N PHE A 50 -10.43 -11.16 -2.74
CA PHE A 50 -9.88 -9.84 -2.96
C PHE A 50 -8.48 -9.97 -3.57
N LEU A 51 -8.38 -9.80 -4.87
CA LEU A 51 -7.13 -9.91 -5.62
C LEU A 51 -6.60 -8.51 -5.92
N PHE A 52 -5.31 -8.28 -5.71
CA PHE A 52 -4.76 -6.95 -5.88
C PHE A 52 -3.35 -6.96 -6.46
N ILE A 53 -2.95 -5.80 -6.95
CA ILE A 53 -1.69 -5.57 -7.61
C ILE A 53 -0.76 -4.85 -6.65
N GLN A 54 0.43 -5.42 -6.42
CA GLN A 54 1.50 -4.73 -5.72
C GLN A 54 1.99 -3.56 -6.56
N LEU A 55 2.28 -2.42 -5.92
CA LEU A 55 2.77 -1.25 -6.63
C LEU A 55 4.03 -1.55 -7.45
N PRO A 56 4.09 -1.09 -8.72
CA PRO A 56 5.25 -1.20 -9.58
C PRO A 56 6.40 -0.33 -9.07
N ARG A 57 7.59 -0.44 -9.68
CA ARG A 57 8.71 0.46 -9.39
C ARG A 57 8.40 1.88 -9.87
N PHE A 58 8.83 2.87 -9.08
CA PHE A 58 8.78 4.28 -9.43
C PHE A 58 9.85 5.03 -8.63
N GLU A 59 10.66 5.87 -9.28
CA GLU A 59 11.70 6.62 -8.62
C GLU A 59 11.14 7.88 -7.96
N THR A 60 11.41 8.04 -6.66
CA THR A 60 10.98 9.21 -5.90
C THR A 60 11.86 9.40 -4.67
N LYS A 61 12.12 10.66 -4.31
CA LYS A 61 12.93 11.00 -3.12
C LYS A 61 12.11 11.21 -1.86
N THR A 62 10.80 11.39 -1.98
CA THR A 62 9.94 11.86 -0.88
C THR A 62 8.93 10.82 -0.40
N ARG A 63 8.97 9.61 -0.95
CA ARG A 63 8.01 8.54 -0.65
C ARG A 63 8.70 7.19 -0.57
N TYR A 64 8.12 6.26 0.14
CA TYR A 64 8.70 4.97 0.50
C TYR A 64 7.89 3.83 -0.11
N TRP A 65 8.05 3.63 -1.41
CA TRP A 65 7.34 2.62 -2.22
C TRP A 65 7.50 1.21 -1.67
N TYR A 66 8.71 0.87 -1.22
CA TYR A 66 9.04 -0.43 -0.65
C TYR A 66 8.28 -0.75 0.63
N GLU A 67 8.02 0.23 1.50
CA GLU A 67 7.23 0.02 2.72
C GLU A 67 5.75 -0.22 2.43
N LEU A 68 5.21 0.45 1.41
CA LEU A 68 3.83 0.20 0.99
C LEU A 68 3.71 -1.17 0.31
N ARG A 69 4.67 -1.56 -0.53
CA ARG A 69 4.70 -2.91 -1.13
C ARG A 69 4.75 -4.01 -0.06
N GLU A 70 5.50 -3.80 1.03
CA GLU A 70 5.48 -4.73 2.16
C GLU A 70 4.10 -4.75 2.85
N ALA A 71 3.45 -3.59 3.02
CA ALA A 71 2.10 -3.55 3.59
C ALA A 71 1.08 -4.32 2.72
N GLN A 72 1.19 -4.21 1.40
CA GLN A 72 0.40 -5.01 0.46
C GLN A 72 0.72 -6.50 0.59
N TYR A 73 2.00 -6.87 0.64
CA TYR A 73 2.44 -8.25 0.84
C TYR A 73 1.88 -8.84 2.15
N LEU A 74 2.03 -8.14 3.27
CA LEU A 74 1.50 -8.58 4.56
C LEU A 74 -0.03 -8.74 4.54
N THR A 75 -0.74 -7.85 3.85
CA THR A 75 -2.20 -7.98 3.69
C THR A 75 -2.58 -9.27 2.96
N SER A 76 -1.85 -9.64 1.90
CA SER A 76 -2.11 -10.88 1.15
C SER A 76 -1.89 -12.16 1.97
N HIS A 77 -1.19 -12.08 3.09
CA HIS A 77 -0.89 -13.21 3.99
C HIS A 77 -1.75 -13.25 5.26
N HIS A 78 -2.17 -12.07 5.74
CA HIS A 78 -2.90 -11.99 7.01
C HIS A 78 -4.41 -11.83 6.83
N VAL A 79 -4.88 -11.39 5.67
CA VAL A 79 -6.32 -11.29 5.40
C VAL A 79 -6.78 -12.49 4.60
N LYS A 80 -7.74 -13.23 5.16
CA LYS A 80 -8.28 -14.43 4.53
C LYS A 80 -8.81 -14.14 3.13
N ASN A 81 -8.65 -15.10 2.22
CA ASN A 81 -9.13 -15.03 0.84
C ASN A 81 -8.69 -13.78 0.07
N THR A 82 -7.45 -13.36 0.31
CA THR A 82 -6.75 -12.34 -0.48
C THR A 82 -5.55 -12.95 -1.18
N ALA A 83 -5.17 -12.38 -2.31
CA ALA A 83 -3.94 -12.73 -3.00
C ALA A 83 -3.43 -11.54 -3.84
N MET A 84 -2.13 -11.54 -4.12
CA MET A 84 -1.45 -10.43 -4.76
C MET A 84 -0.62 -10.88 -5.96
N VAL A 85 -0.60 -10.06 -7.01
CA VAL A 85 0.37 -10.16 -8.11
C VAL A 85 1.44 -9.10 -7.97
N VAL A 86 2.69 -9.46 -8.26
CA VAL A 86 3.81 -8.54 -8.33
C VAL A 86 3.80 -7.83 -9.68
N ALA A 87 3.94 -6.51 -9.69
CA ALA A 87 4.05 -5.68 -10.88
C ALA A 87 5.32 -4.82 -10.91
N PHE A 88 6.30 -5.12 -10.07
CA PHE A 88 7.53 -4.35 -9.95
C PHE A 88 8.24 -4.18 -11.29
N ASP A 89 8.35 -5.25 -12.07
CA ASP A 89 8.98 -5.31 -13.40
C ASP A 89 8.24 -4.53 -14.49
N GLN A 90 6.96 -4.22 -14.26
CA GLN A 90 6.13 -3.48 -15.22
C GLN A 90 6.19 -1.96 -14.99
N GLY A 91 6.82 -1.51 -13.89
CA GLY A 91 6.93 -0.09 -13.55
C GLY A 91 7.93 0.66 -14.43
N ASN A 92 7.70 1.96 -14.55
CA ASN A 92 8.64 2.90 -15.16
C ASN A 92 9.23 3.81 -14.06
N PRO A 93 10.57 3.90 -13.93
CA PRO A 93 11.20 4.76 -12.94
C PRO A 93 10.77 6.24 -13.03
N LYS A 94 10.44 6.70 -14.23
CA LYS A 94 10.12 8.12 -14.52
C LYS A 94 8.64 8.41 -14.64
N ASP A 95 7.78 7.39 -14.74
CA ASP A 95 6.34 7.55 -14.88
C ASP A 95 5.60 6.65 -13.89
N ILE A 96 4.76 7.25 -13.06
CA ILE A 96 3.95 6.55 -12.07
C ILE A 96 2.85 5.69 -12.72
N HIS A 97 2.54 5.92 -14.01
CA HIS A 97 1.54 5.21 -14.78
C HIS A 97 2.17 4.25 -15.79
N PRO A 98 2.52 3.01 -15.39
CA PRO A 98 3.07 2.03 -16.33
C PRO A 98 2.09 1.78 -17.49
N ILE A 99 2.62 1.77 -18.70
CA ILE A 99 1.79 1.60 -19.92
C ILE A 99 1.45 0.12 -20.19
N VAL A 100 2.29 -0.83 -19.72
CA VAL A 100 2.11 -2.27 -19.94
C VAL A 100 1.07 -2.80 -18.95
N LYS A 101 -0.18 -2.91 -19.39
CA LYS A 101 -1.31 -3.36 -18.55
C LYS A 101 -1.73 -4.81 -18.87
N ASP A 102 -1.47 -5.30 -20.04
CA ASP A 102 -1.77 -6.66 -20.50
C ASP A 102 -1.09 -7.73 -19.62
N THR A 103 0.21 -7.60 -19.36
CA THR A 103 0.96 -8.51 -18.47
C THR A 103 0.38 -8.53 -17.06
N VAL A 104 0.00 -7.36 -16.53
CA VAL A 104 -0.62 -7.27 -15.18
C VAL A 104 -1.99 -7.94 -15.19
N GLY A 105 -2.80 -7.69 -16.22
CA GLY A 105 -4.10 -8.34 -16.41
C GLY A 105 -3.99 -9.86 -16.56
N TRP A 106 -3.00 -10.33 -17.32
CA TRP A 106 -2.71 -11.75 -17.43
C TRP A 106 -2.34 -12.37 -16.07
N ARG A 107 -1.44 -11.75 -15.30
CA ARG A 107 -1.08 -12.24 -13.95
C ARG A 107 -2.30 -12.31 -13.03
N LEU A 108 -3.17 -11.29 -13.05
CA LEU A 108 -4.43 -11.30 -12.29
C LEU A 108 -5.36 -12.43 -12.72
N SER A 109 -5.47 -12.71 -14.03
CA SER A 109 -6.30 -13.80 -14.54
C SER A 109 -5.77 -15.16 -14.08
N GLN A 110 -4.44 -15.38 -14.13
CA GLN A 110 -3.83 -16.61 -13.61
C GLN A 110 -4.05 -16.74 -12.09
N LEU A 111 -3.91 -15.64 -11.35
CA LEU A 111 -4.18 -15.61 -9.92
C LEU A 111 -5.64 -15.99 -9.62
N ALA A 112 -6.60 -15.45 -10.36
CA ALA A 112 -8.01 -15.78 -10.23
C ALA A 112 -8.27 -17.26 -10.58
N LEU A 113 -7.69 -17.78 -11.68
CA LEU A 113 -7.82 -19.19 -12.06
C LEU A 113 -7.34 -20.10 -10.93
N GLY A 114 -6.17 -19.83 -10.35
CA GLY A 114 -5.61 -20.66 -9.27
C GLY A 114 -6.34 -20.49 -7.94
N LYS A 115 -6.56 -19.26 -7.48
CA LYS A 115 -7.05 -18.99 -6.11
C LYS A 115 -8.58 -18.94 -5.99
N VAL A 116 -9.30 -18.52 -7.03
CA VAL A 116 -10.76 -18.37 -6.99
C VAL A 116 -11.48 -19.52 -7.68
N TYR A 117 -10.94 -20.00 -8.81
CA TYR A 117 -11.53 -21.05 -9.60
C TYR A 117 -10.93 -22.45 -9.36
N GLY A 118 -9.91 -22.55 -8.49
CA GLY A 118 -9.29 -23.84 -8.11
C GLY A 118 -8.59 -24.59 -9.23
N LYS A 119 -8.18 -23.90 -10.31
CA LYS A 119 -7.46 -24.52 -11.42
C LYS A 119 -6.01 -24.84 -11.02
N LYS A 120 -5.49 -25.96 -11.49
CA LYS A 120 -4.10 -26.37 -11.27
C LYS A 120 -3.15 -25.62 -12.21
N VAL A 121 -2.91 -24.34 -11.92
CA VAL A 121 -2.01 -23.45 -12.68
C VAL A 121 -0.99 -22.81 -11.76
N VAL A 122 0.21 -22.54 -12.24
CA VAL A 122 1.16 -21.67 -11.54
C VAL A 122 0.63 -20.25 -11.68
N CYS A 123 0.33 -19.60 -10.57
CA CYS A 123 -0.37 -18.32 -10.55
C CYS A 123 0.35 -17.22 -9.74
N GLN A 124 1.50 -17.54 -9.15
CA GLN A 124 2.32 -16.61 -8.38
C GLN A 124 3.81 -16.87 -8.66
N GLY A 125 4.62 -15.84 -8.41
CA GLY A 125 6.07 -15.91 -8.52
C GLY A 125 6.76 -16.42 -7.26
N PRO A 126 8.10 -16.56 -7.33
CA PRO A 126 8.92 -17.01 -6.22
C PRO A 126 8.73 -16.14 -4.98
N GLU A 127 8.55 -16.77 -3.85
CA GLU A 127 8.34 -16.13 -2.57
C GLU A 127 9.36 -16.63 -1.56
N PHE A 128 10.03 -15.71 -0.86
CA PHE A 128 11.01 -16.05 0.17
C PHE A 128 10.38 -16.90 1.27
N LYS A 129 11.01 -18.03 1.61
CA LYS A 129 10.52 -18.99 2.60
C LYS A 129 11.40 -19.02 3.85
N LYS A 130 12.69 -19.18 3.66
CA LYS A 130 13.66 -19.23 4.77
C LYS A 130 15.07 -18.89 4.28
N MET A 131 15.91 -18.54 5.23
CA MET A 131 17.32 -18.24 5.04
C MET A 131 18.16 -19.16 5.93
N THR A 132 19.27 -19.67 5.39
CA THR A 132 20.24 -20.49 6.10
C THR A 132 21.64 -19.91 5.87
N LYS A 133 22.43 -19.81 6.91
CA LYS A 133 23.85 -19.44 6.79
C LYS A 133 24.65 -20.65 6.31
N THR A 134 25.55 -20.42 5.38
CA THR A 134 26.46 -21.44 4.87
C THR A 134 27.83 -21.31 5.53
N THR A 135 28.64 -22.36 5.46
CA THR A 135 30.00 -22.42 6.06
C THR A 135 30.97 -21.46 5.41
N ASP A 136 30.73 -21.04 4.16
CA ASP A 136 31.56 -20.09 3.42
C ASP A 136 31.16 -18.62 3.67
N GLY A 137 30.30 -18.36 4.66
CA GLY A 137 29.86 -17.01 5.00
C GLY A 137 28.78 -16.43 4.11
N SER A 138 28.21 -17.21 3.19
CA SER A 138 27.07 -16.79 2.36
C SER A 138 25.73 -17.04 3.06
N LEU A 139 24.66 -16.49 2.51
CA LEU A 139 23.28 -16.81 2.86
C LEU A 139 22.64 -17.64 1.73
N LEU A 140 22.05 -18.77 2.08
CA LEU A 140 21.23 -19.57 1.17
C LEU A 140 19.76 -19.28 1.43
N LEU A 141 19.06 -18.84 0.40
CA LEU A 141 17.66 -18.46 0.44
C LEU A 141 16.81 -19.51 -0.26
N ASP A 142 15.84 -20.09 0.43
CA ASP A 142 14.85 -20.99 -0.17
C ASP A 142 13.61 -20.21 -0.55
N PHE A 143 13.03 -20.50 -1.71
CA PHE A 143 11.83 -19.90 -2.24
C PHE A 143 10.70 -20.92 -2.37
N ALA A 144 9.50 -20.51 -1.95
CA ALA A 144 8.25 -21.16 -2.35
C ALA A 144 7.81 -20.67 -3.74
N ASN A 145 6.81 -21.28 -4.31
CA ASN A 145 6.21 -20.88 -5.60
C ASN A 145 7.20 -20.77 -6.78
N ALA A 146 8.31 -21.49 -6.71
CA ALA A 146 9.33 -21.48 -7.75
C ALA A 146 8.88 -22.17 -9.06
N GLY A 147 7.68 -22.72 -9.11
CA GLY A 147 7.16 -23.41 -10.29
C GLY A 147 8.08 -24.54 -10.74
N THR A 148 8.40 -24.59 -12.04
CA THR A 148 9.34 -25.57 -12.60
C THR A 148 10.80 -25.21 -12.34
N GLY A 149 11.08 -24.02 -11.78
CA GLY A 149 12.40 -23.58 -11.32
C GLY A 149 12.57 -22.07 -11.38
N LEU A 150 13.53 -21.57 -10.63
CA LEU A 150 13.98 -20.17 -10.71
C LEU A 150 14.73 -19.91 -12.00
N VAL A 151 14.65 -18.69 -12.48
CA VAL A 151 15.36 -18.23 -13.68
C VAL A 151 15.73 -16.75 -13.57
N SER A 152 16.87 -16.38 -14.13
CA SER A 152 17.18 -14.99 -14.46
C SER A 152 16.54 -14.64 -15.80
N LYS A 153 15.61 -13.68 -15.82
CA LYS A 153 14.82 -13.34 -17.00
C LYS A 153 15.68 -12.81 -18.16
N ASP A 154 16.78 -12.15 -17.86
CA ASP A 154 17.74 -11.60 -18.80
C ASP A 154 18.91 -12.55 -19.11
N ASN A 155 18.85 -13.79 -18.62
CA ASN A 155 19.92 -14.79 -18.69
C ASN A 155 21.26 -14.34 -18.05
N ALA A 156 21.24 -13.32 -17.21
CA ALA A 156 22.43 -12.89 -16.47
C ALA A 156 22.87 -13.98 -15.48
N ALA A 157 24.18 -14.10 -15.28
CA ALA A 157 24.76 -15.03 -14.32
C ALA A 157 24.43 -14.65 -12.87
N THR A 158 24.14 -13.38 -12.62
CA THR A 158 23.82 -12.83 -11.31
C THR A 158 22.45 -12.20 -11.27
N LEU A 159 21.83 -12.22 -10.09
CA LEU A 159 20.52 -11.61 -9.84
C LEU A 159 20.69 -10.21 -9.30
N SER A 160 19.82 -9.29 -9.77
CA SER A 160 19.78 -7.90 -9.33
C SER A 160 18.89 -7.70 -8.10
N GLY A 161 19.11 -6.59 -7.37
CA GLY A 161 18.21 -6.11 -6.32
C GLY A 161 18.41 -6.71 -4.93
N PHE A 162 19.46 -7.51 -4.72
CA PHE A 162 19.79 -8.05 -3.40
C PHE A 162 20.76 -7.16 -2.63
N THR A 163 20.51 -7.03 -1.32
CA THR A 163 21.44 -6.42 -0.37
C THR A 163 21.54 -7.26 0.89
N VAL A 164 22.68 -7.25 1.54
CA VAL A 164 22.94 -7.96 2.80
C VAL A 164 23.49 -7.02 3.86
N ALA A 165 23.22 -7.32 5.13
CA ALA A 165 23.75 -6.61 6.27
C ALA A 165 24.36 -7.58 7.29
N GLY A 166 25.40 -7.12 7.98
CA GLY A 166 25.91 -7.71 9.21
C GLY A 166 25.09 -7.25 10.43
N LYS A 167 25.61 -7.55 11.63
CA LYS A 167 24.99 -7.12 12.91
C LYS A 167 24.91 -5.60 13.08
N ASP A 168 25.69 -4.83 12.31
CA ASP A 168 25.69 -3.37 12.31
C ASP A 168 24.46 -2.76 11.60
N GLY A 169 23.66 -3.58 10.92
CA GLY A 169 22.46 -3.16 10.21
C GLY A 169 22.73 -2.34 8.95
N LYS A 170 23.98 -2.24 8.48
CA LYS A 170 24.32 -1.54 7.23
C LYS A 170 24.17 -2.49 6.05
N PHE A 171 23.30 -2.12 5.10
CA PHE A 171 23.04 -2.91 3.91
C PHE A 171 23.99 -2.55 2.77
N TYR A 172 24.60 -3.57 2.20
CA TYR A 172 25.51 -3.48 1.04
C TYR A 172 24.94 -4.29 -0.13
N PRO A 173 25.12 -3.83 -1.38
CA PRO A 173 24.77 -4.63 -2.56
C PRO A 173 25.39 -6.02 -2.50
N ALA A 174 24.65 -7.04 -2.88
CA ALA A 174 25.10 -8.42 -2.76
C ALA A 174 25.12 -9.12 -4.11
N GLU A 175 26.11 -9.94 -4.33
CA GLU A 175 26.12 -10.91 -5.41
C GLU A 175 25.11 -12.01 -5.06
N ALA A 176 24.20 -12.30 -5.99
CA ALA A 176 23.17 -13.31 -5.83
C ALA A 176 23.13 -14.22 -7.06
N ILE A 177 23.14 -15.53 -6.87
CA ILE A 177 23.12 -16.53 -7.94
C ILE A 177 22.10 -17.63 -7.64
N ILE A 178 21.48 -18.14 -8.68
CA ILE A 178 20.60 -19.33 -8.56
C ILE A 178 21.51 -20.56 -8.44
N VAL A 179 21.32 -21.34 -7.36
CA VAL A 179 22.12 -22.55 -7.10
C VAL A 179 21.31 -23.83 -7.10
N GLY A 180 20.03 -23.76 -7.35
CA GLY A 180 19.12 -24.93 -7.40
C GLY A 180 17.77 -24.56 -7.96
N LYS A 181 16.84 -25.51 -7.96
CA LYS A 181 15.50 -25.31 -8.49
C LYS A 181 14.75 -24.15 -7.83
N ASN A 182 14.97 -23.96 -6.51
CA ASN A 182 14.25 -22.99 -5.69
C ASN A 182 15.17 -22.27 -4.71
N GLN A 183 16.47 -22.20 -5.01
CA GLN A 183 17.47 -21.64 -4.10
C GLN A 183 18.31 -20.55 -4.75
N VAL A 184 18.57 -19.50 -3.99
CA VAL A 184 19.47 -18.40 -4.34
C VAL A 184 20.55 -18.30 -3.25
N LYS A 185 21.80 -18.25 -3.66
CA LYS A 185 22.93 -17.98 -2.79
C LYS A 185 23.30 -16.52 -2.88
N VAL A 186 23.46 -15.86 -1.72
CA VAL A 186 23.72 -14.42 -1.62
C VAL A 186 24.95 -14.17 -0.78
N LYS A 187 25.86 -13.32 -1.25
CA LYS A 187 27.09 -12.95 -0.53
C LYS A 187 27.52 -11.51 -0.81
N ASN A 188 28.34 -10.97 0.10
CA ASN A 188 29.09 -9.74 -0.13
C ASN A 188 30.44 -9.84 0.60
N ASN A 189 31.53 -9.48 -0.06
CA ASN A 189 32.89 -9.63 0.50
C ASN A 189 33.18 -8.65 1.65
N LEU A 190 32.44 -7.55 1.77
CA LEU A 190 32.54 -6.59 2.87
C LEU A 190 31.74 -7.02 4.11
N VAL A 191 30.84 -8.00 3.97
CA VAL A 191 29.98 -8.50 5.04
C VAL A 191 30.30 -9.97 5.29
N THR A 192 31.35 -10.24 6.04
CA THR A 192 31.84 -11.60 6.29
C THR A 192 30.89 -12.45 7.11
N THR A 193 30.02 -11.83 7.89
CA THR A 193 28.99 -12.51 8.72
C THR A 193 27.62 -11.88 8.49
N PRO A 194 27.02 -12.12 7.32
CA PRO A 194 25.71 -11.56 7.03
C PRO A 194 24.63 -12.17 7.95
N VAL A 195 23.69 -11.34 8.39
CA VAL A 195 22.59 -11.73 9.27
C VAL A 195 21.23 -11.43 8.64
N ASP A 196 21.17 -10.43 7.76
CA ASP A 196 19.97 -10.01 7.09
C ASP A 196 20.14 -9.85 5.59
N VAL A 197 19.05 -10.06 4.86
CA VAL A 197 18.97 -9.88 3.42
C VAL A 197 17.71 -9.10 3.06
N ARG A 198 17.83 -8.23 2.06
CA ARG A 198 16.71 -7.54 1.42
C ARG A 198 16.73 -7.80 -0.07
N TYR A 199 15.57 -7.96 -0.64
CA TYR A 199 15.37 -8.04 -2.08
C TYR A 199 14.38 -6.96 -2.51
N LEU A 200 14.83 -6.07 -3.42
CA LEU A 200 14.04 -4.94 -3.95
C LEU A 200 13.43 -4.04 -2.86
N TRP A 201 14.15 -3.87 -1.74
CA TRP A 201 13.76 -2.95 -0.66
C TRP A 201 14.18 -1.51 -0.98
N VAL A 202 13.72 -1.04 -2.15
CA VAL A 202 14.00 0.28 -2.74
C VAL A 202 12.78 0.74 -3.53
N ASN A 203 12.72 2.02 -3.87
CA ASN A 203 11.62 2.56 -4.69
C ASN A 203 11.66 2.00 -6.11
N SER A 204 12.85 1.96 -6.71
CA SER A 204 13.08 1.48 -8.06
C SER A 204 14.45 0.81 -8.16
N ALA A 205 14.54 -0.30 -8.86
CA ALA A 205 15.74 -1.03 -9.22
C ALA A 205 15.44 -1.92 -10.43
N ASP A 206 16.48 -2.50 -11.00
CA ASP A 206 16.31 -3.59 -11.95
C ASP A 206 16.01 -4.90 -11.20
N MET A 207 15.22 -5.76 -11.82
CA MET A 207 14.89 -7.08 -11.31
C MET A 207 14.91 -8.12 -12.42
N ASN A 208 15.45 -9.29 -12.12
CA ASN A 208 15.54 -10.40 -13.06
C ASN A 208 15.22 -11.77 -12.44
N LEU A 209 14.88 -11.86 -11.14
CA LEU A 209 14.49 -13.13 -10.52
C LEU A 209 13.02 -13.45 -10.81
N PHE A 210 12.79 -14.55 -11.51
CA PHE A 210 11.47 -15.06 -11.90
C PHE A 210 11.39 -16.58 -11.68
N ASN A 211 10.19 -17.14 -11.77
CA ASN A 211 10.06 -18.54 -12.10
C ASN A 211 10.01 -18.74 -13.62
N LYS A 212 10.22 -19.97 -14.09
CA LYS A 212 10.19 -20.31 -15.52
C LYS A 212 8.84 -20.05 -16.17
N GLU A 213 7.76 -19.97 -15.41
CA GLU A 213 6.41 -19.63 -15.86
C GLU A 213 6.20 -18.12 -16.07
N GLY A 214 7.21 -17.29 -15.80
CA GLY A 214 7.21 -15.85 -16.10
C GLY A 214 6.66 -14.95 -14.99
N PHE A 215 6.48 -15.47 -13.76
CA PHE A 215 6.09 -14.65 -12.64
C PHE A 215 7.32 -14.13 -11.88
N PRO A 216 7.38 -12.82 -11.59
CA PRO A 216 8.48 -12.21 -10.85
C PRO A 216 8.45 -12.59 -9.37
N ALA A 217 9.62 -12.64 -8.75
CA ALA A 217 9.75 -12.88 -7.34
C ALA A 217 9.19 -11.71 -6.50
N PHE A 218 8.62 -12.05 -5.35
CA PHE A 218 8.13 -11.07 -4.39
C PHE A 218 9.29 -10.32 -3.74
N PRO A 219 9.24 -8.97 -3.68
CA PRO A 219 10.15 -8.19 -2.83
C PRO A 219 10.00 -8.58 -1.36
N PHE A 220 11.10 -8.65 -0.64
CA PHE A 220 11.09 -9.01 0.79
C PHE A 220 12.26 -8.41 1.56
N ARG A 221 12.18 -8.49 2.89
CA ARG A 221 13.28 -8.30 3.84
C ARG A 221 13.21 -9.33 4.95
N THR A 222 14.34 -9.66 5.55
CA THR A 222 14.41 -10.56 6.72
C THR A 222 14.52 -9.79 8.03
N ASP A 223 15.00 -8.56 7.97
CA ASP A 223 15.15 -7.71 9.14
C ASP A 223 13.80 -7.19 9.67
N LYS A 224 13.84 -6.72 10.92
CA LYS A 224 12.70 -6.12 11.63
C LYS A 224 12.96 -4.65 11.98
N TYR A 225 13.84 -3.98 11.26
CA TYR A 225 14.11 -2.57 11.54
C TYR A 225 12.86 -1.73 11.36
N ARG A 226 12.81 -0.68 12.17
CA ARG A 226 11.71 0.28 12.14
C ARG A 226 11.55 0.87 10.74
N LEU A 227 10.29 1.01 10.31
CA LEU A 227 9.98 1.68 9.05
C LEU A 227 10.22 3.18 9.14
N VAL A 228 10.61 3.79 8.03
CA VAL A 228 10.75 5.25 7.95
C VAL A 228 9.39 5.94 8.15
N THR A 229 8.31 5.31 7.66
CA THR A 229 6.94 5.82 7.81
C THR A 229 6.31 5.50 9.17
N GLU A 230 7.01 4.79 10.04
CA GLU A 230 6.52 4.48 11.39
C GLU A 230 6.63 5.71 12.30
N GLY A 231 5.51 6.13 12.85
CA GLY A 231 5.42 7.36 13.66
C GLY A 231 5.12 8.61 12.83
N VAL A 232 5.03 8.52 11.50
CA VAL A 232 4.40 9.53 10.65
C VAL A 232 2.86 9.38 10.79
N TYR A 233 2.41 9.16 12.00
CA TYR A 233 0.99 9.35 12.31
C TYR A 233 0.79 10.85 12.53
N VAL A 234 -0.13 11.43 11.80
CA VAL A 234 -0.94 12.45 12.43
C VAL A 234 -1.49 11.73 13.66
N ASN A 235 -1.01 12.12 14.81
CA ASN A 235 -1.51 11.62 16.09
C ASN A 235 -3.04 11.66 15.97
N PRO A 236 -3.77 10.55 16.13
CA PRO A 236 -5.17 10.72 16.42
C PRO A 236 -5.16 11.60 17.67
N GLU A 237 -5.68 12.82 17.54
CA GLU A 237 -6.03 13.64 18.69
C GLU A 237 -6.64 12.71 19.74
N PRO A 238 -6.40 12.96 21.02
CA PRO A 238 -7.00 12.13 22.05
C PRO A 238 -8.44 11.91 21.67
N VAL A 239 -8.86 10.65 21.68
CA VAL A 239 -10.27 10.30 21.46
C VAL A 239 -11.03 11.19 22.42
N LEU A 240 -11.57 12.29 21.88
CA LEU A 240 -12.46 13.11 22.66
C LEU A 240 -13.67 12.19 22.90
N PRO A 241 -13.88 11.71 24.14
CA PRO A 241 -15.09 10.95 24.44
C PRO A 241 -16.26 11.86 24.05
N ASP A 242 -17.25 11.33 23.40
CA ASP A 242 -18.48 12.01 23.02
C ASP A 242 -18.36 13.11 21.94
N LEU A 243 -17.60 12.85 20.86
CA LEU A 243 -17.68 13.65 19.64
C LEU A 243 -18.82 13.16 18.74
N ASP A 244 -19.84 14.00 18.58
CA ASP A 244 -20.85 13.80 17.55
C ASP A 244 -20.26 14.15 16.18
N LEU A 245 -20.20 13.20 15.25
CA LEU A 245 -19.74 13.42 13.88
C LEU A 245 -20.92 13.72 12.97
N PHE A 246 -20.94 14.92 12.41
CA PHE A 246 -21.93 15.31 11.41
C PHE A 246 -21.30 15.45 10.02
N LEU A 247 -21.79 14.68 9.08
CA LEU A 247 -21.38 14.72 7.69
C LEU A 247 -22.37 15.57 6.87
N PHE A 248 -21.94 16.75 6.42
CA PHE A 248 -22.75 17.63 5.56
C PHE A 248 -22.49 17.30 4.10
N ILE A 249 -23.51 16.73 3.44
CA ILE A 249 -23.45 16.32 2.03
C ILE A 249 -24.45 17.16 1.23
N GLY A 250 -24.01 17.68 0.11
CA GLY A 250 -24.85 18.45 -0.79
C GLY A 250 -24.04 19.21 -1.81
N GLN A 251 -24.74 19.98 -2.66
CA GLN A 251 -24.12 20.80 -3.68
C GLN A 251 -23.86 22.24 -3.16
N SER A 252 -23.96 23.24 -4.04
CA SER A 252 -23.57 24.61 -3.78
C SER A 252 -24.24 25.26 -2.56
N ASN A 253 -25.48 24.91 -2.25
CA ASN A 253 -26.19 25.46 -1.09
C ASN A 253 -25.67 24.90 0.24
N MET A 254 -25.33 23.62 0.28
CA MET A 254 -24.72 23.01 1.47
C MET A 254 -23.27 23.49 1.65
N ALA A 255 -22.52 23.66 0.58
CA ALA A 255 -21.17 24.18 0.61
C ALA A 255 -21.07 25.63 1.10
N GLY A 256 -22.17 26.38 1.04
CA GLY A 256 -22.26 27.75 1.51
C GLY A 256 -21.78 28.79 0.48
N ARG A 257 -22.63 29.80 0.28
CA ARG A 257 -22.34 30.98 -0.59
C ARG A 257 -22.68 32.30 0.11
N GLY A 258 -23.11 32.23 1.36
CA GLY A 258 -23.42 33.43 2.15
C GLY A 258 -22.14 34.22 2.48
N TYR A 259 -22.25 35.53 2.51
CA TYR A 259 -21.13 36.41 2.86
C TYR A 259 -20.70 36.18 4.31
N ILE A 260 -19.37 36.07 4.55
CA ILE A 260 -18.79 35.98 5.88
C ILE A 260 -18.69 37.43 6.43
N THR A 261 -19.75 37.89 7.06
CA THR A 261 -19.77 39.15 7.81
C THR A 261 -19.17 38.96 9.21
N ASP A 262 -19.03 40.04 9.96
CA ASP A 262 -18.45 40.00 11.33
C ASP A 262 -19.20 39.04 12.27
N ASN A 263 -20.52 38.87 12.08
CA ASN A 263 -21.35 37.95 12.86
C ASN A 263 -21.02 36.46 12.61
N TYR A 264 -20.30 36.15 11.53
CA TYR A 264 -19.94 34.80 11.12
C TYR A 264 -18.43 34.53 11.19
N LYS A 265 -17.66 35.49 11.70
CA LYS A 265 -16.22 35.36 11.99
C LYS A 265 -15.99 34.65 13.33
N GLY A 266 -14.79 34.15 13.51
CA GLY A 266 -14.35 33.51 14.75
C GLY A 266 -14.65 32.01 14.82
N ASN A 267 -14.12 31.40 15.86
CA ASN A 267 -14.27 29.96 16.11
C ASN A 267 -15.65 29.66 16.69
N ILE A 268 -16.19 28.52 16.29
CA ILE A 268 -17.42 27.96 16.88
C ILE A 268 -17.00 27.14 18.10
N LYS A 269 -17.55 27.42 19.26
CA LYS A 269 -17.24 26.74 20.53
C LYS A 269 -17.47 25.22 20.37
N ASN A 270 -16.56 24.43 20.90
CA ASN A 270 -16.65 22.95 20.92
C ASN A 270 -16.93 22.31 19.55
N THR A 271 -16.48 22.95 18.48
CA THR A 271 -16.65 22.47 17.11
C THR A 271 -15.30 22.40 16.40
N TYR A 272 -15.06 21.33 15.69
CA TYR A 272 -13.82 21.08 15.00
C TYR A 272 -14.05 20.72 13.54
N LEU A 273 -13.10 21.06 12.68
CA LEU A 273 -13.02 20.62 11.29
C LEU A 273 -11.94 19.56 11.14
N LEU A 274 -12.28 18.48 10.47
CA LEU A 274 -11.30 17.48 10.06
C LEU A 274 -10.43 18.05 8.93
N THR A 275 -9.12 18.06 9.14
CA THR A 275 -8.17 18.56 8.14
C THR A 275 -7.85 17.46 7.10
N PRO A 276 -7.37 17.82 5.89
CA PRO A 276 -7.02 16.85 4.85
C PRO A 276 -5.91 15.85 5.24
N VAL A 277 -5.16 16.19 6.30
CA VAL A 277 -4.07 15.35 6.82
C VAL A 277 -4.49 14.51 8.03
N GLY A 278 -5.80 14.51 8.36
CA GLY A 278 -6.37 13.69 9.44
C GLY A 278 -6.28 14.29 10.85
N GLY A 279 -5.85 15.54 11.00
CA GLY A 279 -5.92 16.29 12.26
C GLY A 279 -7.25 17.04 12.39
N MET A 280 -7.48 17.64 13.54
CA MET A 280 -8.63 18.51 13.81
C MET A 280 -8.17 19.95 14.10
N GLU A 281 -8.94 20.90 13.66
CA GLU A 281 -8.74 22.32 14.01
C GLU A 281 -10.06 22.92 14.45
N SER A 282 -10.00 23.98 15.29
CA SER A 282 -11.19 24.71 15.70
C SER A 282 -11.98 25.23 14.50
N ALA A 283 -13.26 24.88 14.45
CA ALA A 283 -14.11 25.23 13.32
C ALA A 283 -14.39 26.72 13.24
N ARG A 284 -14.18 27.29 12.06
CA ARG A 284 -14.54 28.66 11.68
C ARG A 284 -14.87 28.74 10.21
N ASN A 285 -15.67 29.72 9.82
CA ASN A 285 -15.99 29.89 8.41
C ASN A 285 -14.77 30.27 7.55
N PRO A 286 -14.71 29.79 6.30
CA PRO A 286 -15.67 28.87 5.69
C PRO A 286 -15.46 27.41 6.18
N LEU A 287 -16.52 26.74 6.61
CA LEU A 287 -16.43 25.35 7.10
C LEU A 287 -16.04 24.34 6.02
N ASN A 288 -16.19 24.70 4.77
CA ASN A 288 -15.80 23.90 3.60
C ASN A 288 -14.42 24.26 3.03
N LYS A 289 -13.55 24.90 3.79
CA LYS A 289 -12.23 25.39 3.33
C LYS A 289 -11.33 24.29 2.75
N TYR A 290 -11.56 23.03 3.13
CA TYR A 290 -10.82 21.86 2.63
C TYR A 290 -11.50 21.19 1.42
N SER A 291 -12.50 21.83 0.82
CA SER A 291 -13.14 21.28 -0.38
C SER A 291 -12.13 21.09 -1.51
N THR A 292 -12.11 19.88 -2.06
CA THR A 292 -11.27 19.54 -3.23
C THR A 292 -11.84 20.11 -4.53
N ILE A 293 -13.12 20.44 -4.55
CA ILE A 293 -13.83 20.97 -5.72
C ILE A 293 -13.66 22.51 -5.80
N ARG A 294 -13.72 23.18 -4.64
CA ARG A 294 -13.55 24.63 -4.55
C ARG A 294 -12.21 24.96 -3.89
N LYS A 295 -11.19 25.15 -4.68
CA LYS A 295 -9.84 25.47 -4.21
C LYS A 295 -9.64 26.93 -3.82
N ARG A 296 -10.49 27.81 -4.30
CA ARG A 296 -10.39 29.26 -4.03
C ARG A 296 -11.23 29.60 -2.81
N LEU A 297 -10.58 30.13 -1.75
CA LEU A 297 -11.23 30.50 -0.49
C LEU A 297 -12.23 31.68 -0.63
N ASP A 298 -12.00 32.58 -1.57
CA ASP A 298 -12.86 33.71 -1.87
C ASP A 298 -14.23 33.29 -2.47
N LEU A 299 -14.33 32.07 -2.97
CA LEU A 299 -15.58 31.48 -3.47
C LEU A 299 -16.31 30.63 -2.42
N GLN A 300 -15.77 30.53 -1.22
CA GLN A 300 -16.34 29.80 -0.10
C GLN A 300 -17.00 30.77 0.87
N GLY A 301 -18.12 30.37 1.43
CA GLY A 301 -18.90 31.26 2.29
C GLY A 301 -19.62 30.53 3.42
N VAL A 302 -20.56 31.23 4.04
CA VAL A 302 -21.40 30.66 5.10
C VAL A 302 -22.40 29.69 4.50
N GLY A 303 -22.44 28.46 5.04
CA GLY A 303 -23.42 27.43 4.72
C GLY A 303 -24.26 27.03 5.93
N PRO A 304 -25.27 26.18 5.74
CA PRO A 304 -26.15 25.71 6.83
C PRO A 304 -25.40 25.04 7.99
N ALA A 305 -24.23 24.43 7.71
CA ALA A 305 -23.40 23.78 8.71
C ALA A 305 -22.97 24.74 9.84
N TYR A 306 -22.75 26.00 9.56
CA TYR A 306 -22.37 26.98 10.58
C TYR A 306 -23.47 27.19 11.62
N SER A 307 -24.69 27.49 11.20
CA SER A 307 -25.82 27.71 12.11
C SER A 307 -26.18 26.43 12.86
N PHE A 308 -26.12 25.28 12.19
CA PHE A 308 -26.31 24.00 12.82
C PHE A 308 -25.29 23.74 13.93
N ALA A 309 -24.00 23.87 13.67
CA ALA A 309 -22.95 23.66 14.65
C ALA A 309 -23.10 24.60 15.85
N LYS A 310 -23.35 25.89 15.60
CA LYS A 310 -23.59 26.90 16.64
C LYS A 310 -24.81 26.57 17.51
N ALA A 311 -25.87 26.07 16.93
CA ALA A 311 -27.09 25.72 17.66
C ALA A 311 -26.89 24.47 18.57
N ILE A 312 -26.18 23.47 18.09
CA ILE A 312 -25.95 22.22 18.84
C ILE A 312 -24.94 22.43 19.99
N THR A 313 -23.91 23.23 19.78
CA THR A 313 -22.85 23.43 20.79
C THR A 313 -23.14 24.50 21.83
N ASN A 314 -24.25 25.22 21.69
CA ASN A 314 -24.75 26.20 22.68
C ASN A 314 -25.77 25.59 23.69
N LYS A 315 -25.94 24.28 23.71
CA LYS A 315 -26.80 23.57 24.68
C LYS A 315 -26.07 23.32 25.98
#